data_e55b5c0676bc4817404e0755a3684153
#
_entry.id   e55b5c0676bc4817404e0755a3684153
#
_cell.length_a   1.000
_cell.length_b   1.000
_cell.length_c   1.000
_cell.angle_alpha   90.00
_cell.angle_beta   90.00
_cell.angle_gamma   90.00
#
_symmetry.space_group_name_H-M   'P 1'
#
loop_
_entity.id
_entity.type
_entity.pdbx_description
1 polymer ?
#
loop_
_entity_poly.entity_id
_entity_poly.type
_entity_poly.pdbx_seq_one_letter_code
_entity_poly.pdbx_strand_id
1 'polypeptide(L)'
;MIIEVPGKGYVIAVPYVNERNMPKGLFQDLLDIVNEKNADNLPVVMTAHTTVRGCDFAGHENGSEYSVGGIDSYDLDEMGVGYDYLALGHIHHGQFIHSGRHNVRYCGTPIPVSFDENYKHSVSVVEIAEHGVRPAVEEIEIKPHRPLVTLPTEGVATWEDAKNLLKIYPNDIEAYIRLNVEVEDFLPVEANTEALVICKDKKCRFCVINTQRPKKDRREAKVMSVQEFKTEEPIGIAERYAEDMGIEFDSDLKELFNETLAALKDEERM
;
A
#
# COMPACT_ATOMS: atom_id res chain seq x y z
N MET A 1 -3.54 13.60 21.61
CA MET A 1 -2.71 14.23 22.68
C MET A 1 -2.26 15.60 22.19
N ILE A 2 -2.37 16.63 23.04
CA ILE A 2 -1.87 17.97 22.72
C ILE A 2 -0.60 18.19 23.55
N ILE A 3 0.46 18.62 22.90
CA ILE A 3 1.78 18.88 23.50
C ILE A 3 2.10 20.35 23.22
N GLU A 4 2.27 21.11 24.29
CA GLU A 4 2.80 22.47 24.20
C GLU A 4 4.33 22.42 24.22
N VAL A 5 4.95 23.10 23.27
CA VAL A 5 6.41 23.36 23.26
C VAL A 5 6.61 24.79 23.69
N PRO A 6 7.00 25.05 24.94
CA PRO A 6 6.99 26.39 25.53
C PRO A 6 7.70 27.45 24.67
N GLY A 7 6.96 28.51 24.32
CA GLY A 7 7.46 29.63 23.52
C GLY A 7 7.76 29.28 22.06
N LYS A 8 7.37 28.09 21.58
CA LYS A 8 7.62 27.65 20.19
C LYS A 8 6.37 27.22 19.45
N GLY A 9 5.39 26.58 20.09
CA GLY A 9 4.17 26.14 19.42
C GLY A 9 3.49 24.95 20.07
N TYR A 10 2.54 24.38 19.34
CA TYR A 10 1.75 23.24 19.76
C TYR A 10 1.89 22.09 18.77
N VAL A 11 1.95 20.87 19.30
CA VAL A 11 1.90 19.65 18.53
C VAL A 11 0.67 18.84 18.94
N ILE A 12 -0.22 18.60 17.99
CA ILE A 12 -1.36 17.71 18.14
C ILE A 12 -0.96 16.34 17.60
N ALA A 13 -0.83 15.34 18.45
CA ALA A 13 -0.46 13.99 18.07
C ALA A 13 -1.70 13.08 18.08
N VAL A 14 -2.16 12.67 16.90
CA VAL A 14 -3.25 11.72 16.70
C VAL A 14 -2.65 10.38 16.29
N PRO A 15 -2.76 9.33 17.13
CA PRO A 15 -2.27 8.00 16.79
C PRO A 15 -3.13 7.38 15.68
N TYR A 16 -2.67 6.25 15.13
CA TYR A 16 -3.52 5.42 14.29
C TYR A 16 -4.78 4.99 15.05
N VAL A 17 -5.91 5.23 14.46
CA VAL A 17 -7.22 4.76 14.92
C VAL A 17 -7.96 4.24 13.69
N ASN A 18 -8.56 3.06 13.81
CA ASN A 18 -9.42 2.55 12.75
C ASN A 18 -10.55 3.56 12.52
N GLU A 19 -10.85 3.88 11.28
CA GLU A 19 -11.80 4.92 10.90
C GLU A 19 -13.18 4.73 11.54
N ARG A 20 -13.65 3.47 11.66
CA ARG A 20 -14.94 3.14 12.32
C ARG A 20 -14.96 3.51 13.81
N ASN A 21 -13.79 3.63 14.43
CA ASN A 21 -13.64 3.98 15.85
C ASN A 21 -13.22 5.44 16.05
N MET A 22 -12.97 6.19 14.97
CA MET A 22 -12.58 7.59 15.05
C MET A 22 -13.81 8.45 15.40
N PRO A 23 -13.76 9.23 16.49
CA PRO A 23 -14.83 10.17 16.80
C PRO A 23 -14.99 11.20 15.66
N LYS A 24 -16.23 11.44 15.25
CA LYS A 24 -16.51 12.48 14.25
C LYS A 24 -16.07 13.83 14.75
N GLY A 25 -15.38 14.59 13.91
CA GLY A 25 -14.92 15.94 14.22
C GLY A 25 -13.70 16.01 15.14
N LEU A 26 -13.12 14.88 15.56
CA LEU A 26 -12.00 14.84 16.49
C LEU A 26 -10.85 15.79 16.13
N PHE A 27 -10.51 15.87 14.84
CA PHE A 27 -9.40 16.71 14.39
C PHE A 27 -9.69 18.19 14.64
N GLN A 28 -10.90 18.66 14.30
CA GLN A 28 -11.31 20.04 14.56
C GLN A 28 -11.43 20.33 16.05
N ASP A 29 -12.01 19.42 16.83
CA ASP A 29 -12.14 19.58 18.28
C ASP A 29 -10.77 19.79 18.96
N LEU A 30 -9.75 19.03 18.51
CA LEU A 30 -8.38 19.17 19.03
C LEU A 30 -7.74 20.50 18.62
N LEU A 31 -8.02 20.98 17.40
CA LEU A 31 -7.55 22.28 16.93
C LEU A 31 -8.23 23.43 17.69
N ASP A 32 -9.52 23.32 17.96
CA ASP A 32 -10.28 24.32 18.72
C ASP A 32 -9.73 24.44 20.16
N ILE A 33 -9.42 23.31 20.82
CA ILE A 33 -8.78 23.30 22.13
C ILE A 33 -7.41 23.99 22.12
N VAL A 34 -6.61 23.77 21.05
CA VAL A 34 -5.31 24.46 20.92
C VAL A 34 -5.53 25.94 20.68
N ASN A 35 -6.47 26.32 19.80
CA ASN A 35 -6.76 27.72 19.48
C ASN A 35 -7.18 28.52 20.73
N GLU A 36 -7.99 27.93 21.60
CA GLU A 36 -8.38 28.58 22.89
C GLU A 36 -7.17 28.81 23.81
N LYS A 37 -6.15 27.99 23.75
CA LYS A 37 -4.95 28.07 24.60
C LYS A 37 -3.83 28.92 23.99
N ASN A 38 -3.83 29.09 22.68
CA ASN A 38 -2.76 29.72 21.92
C ASN A 38 -2.89 31.24 21.87
N ALA A 39 -2.89 31.86 23.03
CA ALA A 39 -2.99 33.32 23.14
C ALA A 39 -1.82 34.08 22.49
N ASP A 40 -0.65 33.45 22.42
CA ASP A 40 0.55 34.00 21.82
C ASP A 40 0.65 33.77 20.30
N ASN A 41 -0.38 33.21 19.70
CA ASN A 41 -0.45 32.92 18.27
C ASN A 41 0.78 32.14 17.74
N LEU A 42 1.19 31.09 18.47
CA LEU A 42 2.33 30.24 18.15
C LEU A 42 1.98 29.21 17.09
N PRO A 43 2.95 28.68 16.33
CA PRO A 43 2.74 27.64 15.33
C PRO A 43 2.05 26.37 15.87
N VAL A 44 1.18 25.78 15.03
CA VAL A 44 0.43 24.57 15.34
C VAL A 44 0.75 23.47 14.31
N VAL A 45 1.32 22.38 14.78
CA VAL A 45 1.60 21.18 13.97
C VAL A 45 0.64 20.08 14.38
N MET A 46 -0.01 19.45 13.42
CA MET A 46 -0.79 18.24 13.67
C MET A 46 -0.11 17.04 13.02
N THR A 47 -0.05 15.92 13.72
CA THR A 47 0.41 14.64 13.18
C THR A 47 -0.71 13.63 13.21
N ALA A 48 -0.90 12.87 12.12
CA ALA A 48 -1.86 11.80 12.05
C ALA A 48 -1.32 10.62 11.24
N HIS A 49 -1.80 9.41 11.53
CA HIS A 49 -1.45 8.20 10.79
C HIS A 49 -2.71 7.63 10.15
N THR A 50 -3.01 8.09 8.95
CA THR A 50 -4.27 7.79 8.25
C THR A 50 -4.16 8.03 6.76
N THR A 51 -5.15 7.52 6.01
CA THR A 51 -5.29 7.77 4.58
C THR A 51 -6.12 9.03 4.33
N VAL A 52 -5.59 9.94 3.51
CA VAL A 52 -6.32 11.12 3.02
C VAL A 52 -6.60 10.94 1.54
N ARG A 53 -7.83 11.24 1.12
CA ARG A 53 -8.26 11.09 -0.27
C ARG A 53 -7.40 11.91 -1.23
N GLY A 54 -7.01 11.26 -2.34
CA GLY A 54 -6.16 11.88 -3.37
C GLY A 54 -4.67 11.68 -3.16
N CYS A 55 -4.25 10.85 -2.19
CA CYS A 55 -2.85 10.40 -2.11
C CYS A 55 -2.52 9.36 -3.18
N ASP A 56 -1.25 9.30 -3.56
CA ASP A 56 -0.69 8.28 -4.42
C ASP A 56 -0.28 7.05 -3.58
N PHE A 57 -0.78 5.88 -3.97
CA PHE A 57 -0.52 4.60 -3.32
C PHE A 57 0.64 3.81 -3.93
N ALA A 58 1.47 4.42 -4.77
CA ALA A 58 2.63 3.75 -5.34
C ALA A 58 3.45 3.01 -4.26
N GLY A 59 3.78 1.74 -4.51
CA GLY A 59 4.50 0.88 -3.58
C GLY A 59 3.62 0.19 -2.50
N HIS A 60 2.33 0.50 -2.42
CA HIS A 60 1.35 -0.18 -1.57
C HIS A 60 0.49 -1.20 -2.30
N GLU A 61 0.76 -1.46 -3.58
CA GLU A 61 -0.10 -2.25 -4.49
C GLU A 61 -0.34 -3.69 -4.04
N ASN A 62 0.54 -4.25 -3.22
CA ASN A 62 0.43 -5.62 -2.68
C ASN A 62 0.05 -5.68 -1.19
N GLY A 63 -0.31 -4.56 -0.58
CA GLY A 63 -0.74 -4.53 0.82
C GLY A 63 -2.14 -5.11 1.00
N SER A 64 -2.35 -5.87 2.08
CA SER A 64 -3.65 -6.42 2.50
C SER A 64 -4.69 -5.35 2.85
N GLU A 65 -4.36 -4.09 2.72
CA GLU A 65 -5.20 -2.93 3.01
C GLU A 65 -6.09 -2.50 1.85
N TYR A 66 -5.92 -3.07 0.65
CA TYR A 66 -6.92 -2.97 -0.42
C TYR A 66 -8.13 -3.82 -0.05
N SER A 67 -8.98 -3.32 0.82
CA SER A 67 -10.25 -3.98 1.10
C SER A 67 -11.14 -3.89 -0.13
N VAL A 68 -11.80 -4.99 -0.44
CA VAL A 68 -12.87 -5.05 -1.44
C VAL A 68 -14.00 -4.14 -0.93
N GLY A 69 -14.09 -2.91 -1.46
CA GLY A 69 -15.11 -1.96 -1.02
C GLY A 69 -14.64 -0.51 -0.88
N GLY A 70 -13.37 -0.24 -1.07
CA GLY A 70 -12.76 1.08 -0.97
C GLY A 70 -11.85 1.21 0.24
N ILE A 71 -10.80 1.99 0.06
CA ILE A 71 -9.90 2.39 1.15
C ILE A 71 -10.68 3.40 1.98
N ASP A 72 -10.84 3.10 3.26
CA ASP A 72 -11.36 4.05 4.23
C ASP A 72 -10.41 5.25 4.24
N SER A 73 -10.85 6.40 3.75
CA SER A 73 -10.02 7.59 3.60
C SER A 73 -10.78 8.84 4.00
N TYR A 74 -10.10 9.74 4.71
CA TYR A 74 -10.65 11.04 5.08
C TYR A 74 -10.59 12.01 3.92
N ASP A 75 -11.62 12.82 3.76
CA ASP A 75 -11.50 14.05 2.98
C ASP A 75 -10.61 15.03 3.74
N LEU A 76 -9.83 15.82 3.01
CA LEU A 76 -8.91 16.76 3.66
C LEU A 76 -9.62 17.77 4.56
N ASP A 77 -10.87 18.11 4.24
CA ASP A 77 -11.68 19.03 5.06
C ASP A 77 -12.08 18.41 6.42
N GLU A 78 -12.13 17.08 6.51
CA GLU A 78 -12.38 16.37 7.78
C GLU A 78 -11.17 16.40 8.72
N MET A 79 -9.97 16.70 8.20
CA MET A 79 -8.75 16.88 9.00
C MET A 79 -8.72 18.21 9.75
N GLY A 80 -9.76 19.04 9.61
CA GLY A 80 -9.90 20.32 10.29
C GLY A 80 -9.11 21.46 9.63
N VAL A 81 -9.23 22.65 10.24
CA VAL A 81 -8.55 23.88 9.80
C VAL A 81 -7.92 24.59 11.00
N GLY A 82 -6.77 25.24 10.79
CA GLY A 82 -6.08 25.97 11.87
C GLY A 82 -4.71 25.41 12.25
N TYR A 83 -4.25 24.34 11.59
CA TYR A 83 -2.84 23.91 11.67
C TYR A 83 -1.98 24.63 10.63
N ASP A 84 -0.73 24.89 10.98
CA ASP A 84 0.27 25.39 10.04
C ASP A 84 0.87 24.27 9.20
N TYR A 85 1.00 23.07 9.78
CA TYR A 85 1.50 21.88 9.10
C TYR A 85 0.78 20.63 9.57
N LEU A 86 0.30 19.82 8.63
CA LEU A 86 -0.25 18.49 8.84
C LEU A 86 0.77 17.44 8.36
N ALA A 87 1.44 16.81 9.31
CA ALA A 87 2.38 15.72 9.08
C ALA A 87 1.66 14.37 9.07
N LEU A 88 1.53 13.76 7.91
CA LEU A 88 0.84 12.49 7.72
C LEU A 88 1.85 11.33 7.67
N GLY A 89 1.50 10.23 8.32
CA GLY A 89 2.08 8.90 8.16
C GLY A 89 1.08 7.95 7.52
N HIS A 90 1.44 6.69 7.35
CA HIS A 90 0.72 5.61 6.69
C HIS A 90 1.18 5.37 5.25
N ILE A 91 1.13 6.36 4.38
CA ILE A 91 1.59 6.22 3.00
C ILE A 91 3.11 6.33 2.96
N HIS A 92 3.77 5.31 2.37
CA HIS A 92 5.23 5.21 2.34
C HIS A 92 5.88 6.12 1.30
N HIS A 93 5.13 6.52 0.26
CA HIS A 93 5.59 7.48 -0.73
C HIS A 93 5.48 8.90 -0.19
N GLY A 94 6.62 9.61 -0.06
CA GLY A 94 6.67 10.99 0.39
C GLY A 94 6.01 11.93 -0.63
N GLN A 95 4.93 12.62 -0.23
CA GLN A 95 4.14 13.42 -1.15
C GLN A 95 3.33 14.51 -0.46
N PHE A 96 3.11 15.62 -1.15
CA PHE A 96 2.11 16.60 -0.76
C PHE A 96 0.73 16.17 -1.24
N ILE A 97 -0.29 16.38 -0.40
CA ILE A 97 -1.67 16.16 -0.79
C ILE A 97 -2.17 17.38 -1.53
N HIS A 98 -2.63 17.18 -2.76
CA HIS A 98 -3.08 18.21 -3.71
C HIS A 98 -2.04 19.26 -4.10
N SER A 99 -2.02 19.58 -5.39
CA SER A 99 -1.10 20.50 -6.05
C SER A 99 -1.34 21.98 -5.69
N GLY A 100 -1.40 22.36 -4.48
CA GLY A 100 -1.64 23.73 -4.03
C GLY A 100 -1.56 23.89 -2.53
N ARG A 101 -1.62 22.77 -1.79
CA ARG A 101 -1.45 22.76 -0.34
C ARG A 101 -0.03 22.33 0.00
N HIS A 102 0.80 23.26 0.42
CA HIS A 102 2.20 23.01 0.80
C HIS A 102 2.39 22.73 2.29
N ASN A 103 1.30 22.57 3.00
CA ASN A 103 1.29 22.34 4.45
C ASN A 103 0.67 21.02 4.85
N VAL A 104 0.35 20.13 3.90
CA VAL A 104 -0.16 18.78 4.15
C VAL A 104 0.70 17.78 3.37
N ARG A 105 1.44 16.94 4.10
CA ARG A 105 2.41 16.04 3.48
C ARG A 105 2.49 14.71 4.19
N TYR A 106 2.56 13.63 3.43
CA TYR A 106 3.13 12.37 3.86
C TYR A 106 4.65 12.45 3.81
N CYS A 107 5.32 12.21 4.92
CA CYS A 107 6.79 12.19 4.93
C CYS A 107 7.36 10.97 4.18
N GLY A 108 6.56 9.93 4.01
CA GLY A 108 7.01 8.65 3.49
C GLY A 108 7.80 7.84 4.53
N THR A 109 8.51 6.82 4.06
CA THR A 109 9.44 6.04 4.86
C THR A 109 10.89 6.46 4.58
N PRO A 110 11.77 6.50 5.59
CA PRO A 110 13.18 6.88 5.39
C PRO A 110 13.99 5.82 4.65
N ILE A 111 13.52 4.57 4.64
CA ILE A 111 14.12 3.44 3.93
C ILE A 111 13.02 2.59 3.28
N PRO A 112 13.31 1.87 2.19
CA PRO A 112 12.34 0.98 1.57
C PRO A 112 11.96 -0.16 2.51
N VAL A 113 10.67 -0.44 2.61
CA VAL A 113 10.11 -1.56 3.38
C VAL A 113 9.46 -2.62 2.50
N SER A 114 9.24 -2.31 1.21
CA SER A 114 8.71 -3.21 0.19
C SER A 114 9.54 -3.15 -1.09
N PHE A 115 9.67 -4.29 -1.79
CA PHE A 115 10.30 -4.37 -3.10
C PHE A 115 9.54 -3.63 -4.21
N ASP A 116 8.34 -3.18 -3.94
CA ASP A 116 7.48 -2.49 -4.91
C ASP A 116 7.61 -0.95 -4.80
N GLU A 117 8.41 -0.47 -3.83
CA GLU A 117 8.69 0.95 -3.61
C GLU A 117 9.80 1.44 -4.54
N ASN A 118 9.42 1.85 -5.76
CA ASN A 118 10.33 2.31 -6.82
C ASN A 118 10.54 3.84 -6.81
N TYR A 119 10.55 4.47 -5.65
CA TYR A 119 10.72 5.91 -5.46
C TYR A 119 11.85 6.20 -4.47
N LYS A 120 12.25 7.47 -4.41
CA LYS A 120 13.26 7.91 -3.45
C LYS A 120 12.69 7.99 -2.05
N HIS A 121 13.45 7.47 -1.09
CA HIS A 121 13.13 7.56 0.32
C HIS A 121 13.76 8.78 0.95
N SER A 122 13.03 9.44 1.84
CA SER A 122 13.45 10.70 2.42
C SER A 122 12.88 10.94 3.81
N VAL A 123 13.42 11.95 4.47
CA VAL A 123 12.80 12.59 5.61
C VAL A 123 12.48 14.05 5.25
N SER A 124 11.50 14.63 5.92
CA SER A 124 11.12 16.02 5.73
C SER A 124 11.59 16.88 6.90
N VAL A 125 12.32 17.94 6.61
CA VAL A 125 12.60 19.02 7.56
C VAL A 125 11.61 20.14 7.30
N VAL A 126 10.88 20.56 8.35
CA VAL A 126 9.82 21.56 8.23
C VAL A 126 10.15 22.74 9.12
N GLU A 127 10.25 23.91 8.54
CA GLU A 127 10.45 25.16 9.27
C GLU A 127 9.17 26.00 9.22
N ILE A 128 8.67 26.40 10.37
CA ILE A 128 7.49 27.24 10.54
C ILE A 128 7.92 28.50 11.28
N ALA A 129 7.95 29.63 10.58
CA ALA A 129 8.40 30.89 11.18
C ALA A 129 7.37 31.47 12.16
N GLU A 130 6.09 31.52 11.74
CA GLU A 130 4.99 32.11 12.49
C GLU A 130 3.69 31.37 12.18
N HIS A 131 2.72 31.45 13.07
CA HIS A 131 1.38 30.89 12.83
C HIS A 131 0.71 31.59 11.63
N GLY A 132 0.06 30.81 10.78
CA GLY A 132 -0.60 31.29 9.56
C GLY A 132 0.35 31.57 8.39
N VAL A 133 1.67 31.42 8.59
CA VAL A 133 2.66 31.57 7.52
C VAL A 133 2.96 30.20 6.88
N ARG A 134 3.08 30.20 5.55
CA ARG A 134 3.40 28.98 4.79
C ARG A 134 4.71 28.36 5.30
N PRO A 135 4.72 27.06 5.69
CA PRO A 135 5.94 26.39 6.11
C PRO A 135 6.92 26.19 4.95
N ALA A 136 8.20 26.23 5.24
CA ALA A 136 9.24 25.75 4.35
C ALA A 136 9.45 24.25 4.62
N VAL A 137 9.44 23.45 3.54
CA VAL A 137 9.63 22.01 3.64
C VAL A 137 10.80 21.62 2.76
N GLU A 138 11.82 21.05 3.37
CA GLU A 138 12.98 20.47 2.69
C GLU A 138 12.90 18.95 2.77
N GLU A 139 13.07 18.28 1.63
CA GLU A 139 13.13 16.83 1.52
C GLU A 139 14.59 16.40 1.46
N ILE A 140 15.02 15.61 2.45
CA ILE A 140 16.37 15.07 2.52
C ILE A 140 16.33 13.60 2.12
N GLU A 141 16.89 13.29 0.94
CA GLU A 141 16.98 11.92 0.44
C GLU A 141 17.87 11.07 1.35
N ILE A 142 17.36 9.89 1.71
CA ILE A 142 18.09 8.86 2.47
C ILE A 142 18.43 7.71 1.54
N LYS A 143 19.72 7.49 1.34
CA LYS A 143 20.19 6.32 0.57
C LYS A 143 20.21 5.10 1.48
N PRO A 144 19.49 4.02 1.15
CA PRO A 144 19.51 2.81 1.95
C PRO A 144 20.91 2.17 1.92
N HIS A 145 21.45 1.81 3.08
CA HIS A 145 22.72 1.10 3.18
C HIS A 145 22.66 -0.26 2.46
N ARG A 146 21.51 -0.92 2.51
CA ARG A 146 21.25 -2.18 1.84
C ARG A 146 19.97 -2.05 1.01
N PRO A 147 20.09 -1.78 -0.31
CA PRO A 147 18.94 -1.60 -1.18
C PRO A 147 18.15 -2.90 -1.37
N LEU A 148 16.88 -2.77 -1.69
CA LEU A 148 16.02 -3.86 -2.17
C LEU A 148 16.23 -4.00 -3.69
N VAL A 149 16.60 -5.18 -4.14
CA VAL A 149 16.89 -5.46 -5.55
C VAL A 149 16.04 -6.63 -6.03
N THR A 150 15.33 -6.42 -7.12
CA THR A 150 14.54 -7.47 -7.78
C THR A 150 15.34 -8.01 -8.97
N LEU A 151 15.40 -9.33 -9.12
CA LEU A 151 16.02 -10.00 -10.25
C LEU A 151 15.00 -10.90 -10.97
N PRO A 152 14.84 -10.78 -12.30
CA PRO A 152 15.45 -9.76 -13.16
C PRO A 152 14.96 -8.35 -12.78
N THR A 153 15.68 -7.32 -13.21
CA THR A 153 15.30 -5.91 -12.96
C THR A 153 14.03 -5.49 -13.66
N GLU A 154 13.66 -6.20 -14.72
CA GLU A 154 12.42 -6.01 -15.47
C GLU A 154 11.79 -7.35 -15.80
N GLY A 155 10.48 -7.46 -15.67
CA GLY A 155 9.73 -8.66 -16.00
C GLY A 155 9.97 -9.84 -15.05
N VAL A 156 9.93 -11.05 -15.62
CA VAL A 156 10.08 -12.33 -14.91
C VAL A 156 11.09 -13.22 -15.65
N ALA A 157 11.67 -14.16 -14.93
CA ALA A 157 12.60 -15.14 -15.49
C ALA A 157 12.12 -16.58 -15.19
N THR A 158 12.58 -17.56 -15.96
CA THR A 158 12.46 -18.95 -15.54
C THR A 158 13.24 -19.20 -14.25
N TRP A 159 12.91 -20.25 -13.50
CA TRP A 159 13.67 -20.57 -12.28
C TRP A 159 15.18 -20.75 -12.54
N GLU A 160 15.55 -21.41 -13.63
CA GLU A 160 16.96 -21.61 -13.99
C GLU A 160 17.66 -20.28 -14.31
N ASP A 161 17.00 -19.38 -15.05
CA ASP A 161 17.56 -18.07 -15.35
C ASP A 161 17.67 -17.20 -14.09
N ALA A 162 16.65 -17.23 -13.21
CA ALA A 162 16.70 -16.52 -11.94
C ALA A 162 17.85 -16.98 -11.04
N LYS A 163 18.11 -18.30 -10.98
CA LYS A 163 19.30 -18.85 -10.30
C LYS A 163 20.61 -18.34 -10.92
N ASN A 164 20.67 -18.28 -12.24
CA ASN A 164 21.85 -17.78 -12.93
C ASN A 164 22.07 -16.29 -12.65
N LEU A 165 21.02 -15.47 -12.68
CA LEU A 165 21.08 -14.06 -12.28
C LEU A 165 21.60 -13.91 -10.85
N LEU A 166 21.11 -14.73 -9.93
CA LEU A 166 21.56 -14.71 -8.54
C LEU A 166 23.03 -15.15 -8.40
N LYS A 167 23.48 -16.15 -9.17
CA LYS A 167 24.88 -16.58 -9.18
C LYS A 167 25.84 -15.50 -9.67
N ILE A 168 25.48 -14.78 -10.73
CA ILE A 168 26.30 -13.70 -11.31
C ILE A 168 26.20 -12.38 -10.55
N TYR A 169 25.22 -12.23 -9.64
CA TYR A 169 25.12 -11.05 -8.80
C TYR A 169 26.43 -10.83 -8.03
N PRO A 170 26.98 -9.59 -7.95
CA PRO A 170 28.28 -9.34 -7.34
C PRO A 170 28.36 -9.82 -5.88
N ASN A 171 29.49 -10.40 -5.50
CA ASN A 171 29.68 -10.97 -4.17
C ASN A 171 29.86 -9.91 -3.08
N ASP A 172 30.31 -8.72 -3.45
CA ASP A 172 30.69 -7.60 -2.56
C ASP A 172 29.61 -6.54 -2.39
N ILE A 173 28.51 -6.64 -3.13
CA ILE A 173 27.38 -5.69 -3.03
C ILE A 173 26.39 -6.15 -1.96
N GLU A 174 26.15 -5.27 -0.99
CA GLU A 174 25.10 -5.48 0.00
C GLU A 174 23.74 -5.15 -0.59
N ALA A 175 22.82 -6.09 -0.55
CA ALA A 175 21.45 -5.92 -0.99
C ALA A 175 20.53 -6.95 -0.34
N TYR A 176 19.24 -6.66 -0.32
CA TYR A 176 18.19 -7.66 -0.16
C TYR A 176 17.66 -8.03 -1.54
N ILE A 177 17.54 -9.33 -1.83
CA ILE A 177 17.21 -9.83 -3.18
C ILE A 177 15.83 -10.48 -3.17
N ARG A 178 14.97 -10.02 -4.09
CA ARG A 178 13.75 -10.70 -4.52
C ARG A 178 13.99 -11.28 -5.90
N LEU A 179 13.53 -12.52 -6.14
CA LEU A 179 13.49 -13.13 -7.46
C LEU A 179 12.08 -13.07 -8.01
N ASN A 180 11.87 -12.54 -9.22
CA ASN A 180 10.63 -12.63 -9.95
C ASN A 180 10.69 -13.81 -10.92
N VAL A 181 9.92 -14.84 -10.65
CA VAL A 181 9.98 -16.11 -11.39
C VAL A 181 8.65 -16.43 -12.04
N GLU A 182 8.69 -16.72 -13.33
CA GLU A 182 7.53 -17.23 -14.05
C GLU A 182 7.44 -18.76 -13.82
N VAL A 183 6.23 -19.21 -13.46
CA VAL A 183 5.93 -20.62 -13.21
C VAL A 183 4.63 -21.01 -13.91
N GLU A 184 4.65 -22.11 -14.65
CA GLU A 184 3.44 -22.68 -15.24
C GLU A 184 2.54 -23.30 -14.15
N ASP A 185 3.15 -24.15 -13.30
CA ASP A 185 2.46 -24.82 -12.20
C ASP A 185 3.04 -24.42 -10.84
N PHE A 186 4.18 -25.02 -10.45
CA PHE A 186 4.81 -24.81 -9.14
C PHE A 186 6.35 -24.67 -9.25
N LEU A 187 6.92 -23.92 -8.31
CA LEU A 187 8.37 -23.94 -8.11
C LEU A 187 8.85 -25.29 -7.56
N PRO A 188 10.11 -25.68 -7.83
CA PRO A 188 10.74 -26.79 -7.13
C PRO A 188 10.67 -26.60 -5.61
N VAL A 189 10.49 -27.69 -4.88
CA VAL A 189 10.36 -27.66 -3.40
C VAL A 189 11.60 -27.05 -2.75
N GLU A 190 12.79 -27.28 -3.31
CA GLU A 190 14.06 -26.78 -2.82
C GLU A 190 14.40 -25.36 -3.28
N ALA A 191 13.56 -24.68 -4.06
CA ALA A 191 13.90 -23.38 -4.68
C ALA A 191 14.43 -22.34 -3.68
N ASN A 192 13.76 -22.19 -2.53
CA ASN A 192 14.22 -21.27 -1.48
C ASN A 192 15.58 -21.69 -0.90
N THR A 193 15.79 -22.99 -0.70
CA THR A 193 17.07 -23.52 -0.17
C THR A 193 18.20 -23.32 -1.15
N GLU A 194 17.96 -23.56 -2.44
CA GLU A 194 18.96 -23.32 -3.49
C GLU A 194 19.34 -21.82 -3.56
N ALA A 195 18.37 -20.93 -3.51
CA ALA A 195 18.64 -19.48 -3.50
C ALA A 195 19.46 -19.06 -2.27
N LEU A 196 19.14 -19.56 -1.09
CA LEU A 196 19.90 -19.31 0.13
C LEU A 196 21.34 -19.83 0.02
N VAL A 197 21.55 -21.03 -0.54
CA VAL A 197 22.89 -21.62 -0.75
C VAL A 197 23.72 -20.76 -1.71
N ILE A 198 23.11 -20.26 -2.81
CA ILE A 198 23.81 -19.36 -3.76
C ILE A 198 24.26 -18.08 -3.08
N CYS A 199 23.47 -17.53 -2.14
CA CYS A 199 23.79 -16.28 -1.45
C CYS A 199 24.73 -16.46 -0.25
N LYS A 200 25.04 -17.68 0.19
CA LYS A 200 25.74 -17.96 1.44
C LYS A 200 27.07 -17.20 1.59
N ASP A 201 27.85 -17.12 0.51
CA ASP A 201 29.19 -16.49 0.50
C ASP A 201 29.16 -15.08 -0.13
N LYS A 202 27.96 -14.50 -0.32
CA LYS A 202 27.74 -13.16 -0.86
C LYS A 202 27.35 -12.19 0.25
N LYS A 203 27.60 -10.90 0.05
CA LYS A 203 27.12 -9.84 0.95
C LYS A 203 25.63 -9.57 0.79
N CYS A 204 25.03 -9.95 -0.34
CA CYS A 204 23.57 -9.85 -0.51
C CYS A 204 22.85 -10.91 0.33
N ARG A 205 21.56 -10.66 0.59
CA ARG A 205 20.68 -11.59 1.30
C ARG A 205 19.48 -11.88 0.43
N PHE A 206 19.25 -13.14 0.13
CA PHE A 206 18.03 -13.58 -0.50
C PHE A 206 16.84 -13.43 0.50
N CYS A 207 15.72 -12.90 0.03
CA CYS A 207 14.53 -12.64 0.84
C CYS A 207 13.34 -13.50 0.39
N VAL A 208 12.98 -13.44 -0.90
CA VAL A 208 11.72 -14.02 -1.37
C VAL A 208 11.76 -14.32 -2.86
N ILE A 209 11.02 -15.37 -3.27
CA ILE A 209 10.64 -15.62 -4.66
C ILE A 209 9.19 -15.15 -4.83
N ASN A 210 8.99 -14.19 -5.74
CA ASN A 210 7.68 -13.77 -6.21
C ASN A 210 7.36 -14.54 -7.49
N THR A 211 6.34 -15.38 -7.46
CA THR A 211 5.94 -16.20 -8.60
C THR A 211 4.85 -15.52 -9.40
N GLN A 212 4.99 -15.54 -10.72
CA GLN A 212 3.96 -15.08 -11.64
C GLN A 212 3.63 -16.20 -12.62
N ARG A 213 2.37 -16.38 -12.91
CA ARG A 213 1.95 -17.28 -13.98
C ARG A 213 2.00 -16.55 -15.31
N PRO A 214 2.42 -17.23 -16.41
CA PRO A 214 2.38 -16.64 -17.73
C PRO A 214 0.94 -16.11 -17.98
N LYS A 215 0.86 -14.89 -18.46
CA LYS A 215 -0.42 -14.36 -18.93
C LYS A 215 -0.84 -15.26 -20.10
N LYS A 216 -1.71 -16.24 -19.83
CA LYS A 216 -2.44 -16.89 -20.93
C LYS A 216 -3.08 -15.77 -21.70
N ASP A 217 -2.90 -15.75 -23.03
CA ASP A 217 -3.63 -14.82 -23.90
C ASP A 217 -5.11 -14.89 -23.49
N ARG A 218 -5.52 -13.97 -22.64
CA ARG A 218 -6.93 -13.78 -22.35
C ARG A 218 -7.49 -13.31 -23.69
N ARG A 219 -8.08 -14.24 -24.43
CA ARG A 219 -9.08 -13.87 -25.43
C ARG A 219 -9.90 -12.80 -24.73
N GLU A 220 -10.03 -11.63 -25.33
CA GLU A 220 -10.68 -10.46 -24.75
C GLU A 220 -11.88 -10.90 -23.91
N ALA A 221 -11.66 -11.06 -22.61
CA ALA A 221 -12.73 -11.41 -21.70
C ALA A 221 -13.69 -10.22 -21.80
N LYS A 222 -14.87 -10.47 -22.31
CA LYS A 222 -15.89 -9.44 -22.48
C LYS A 222 -16.21 -8.93 -21.08
N VAL A 223 -15.59 -7.81 -20.71
CA VAL A 223 -15.74 -7.20 -19.40
C VAL A 223 -17.21 -6.87 -19.22
N MET A 224 -17.89 -7.61 -18.36
CA MET A 224 -19.27 -7.31 -18.01
C MET A 224 -19.35 -5.95 -17.31
N SER A 225 -20.30 -5.14 -17.72
CA SER A 225 -20.63 -3.94 -16.97
C SER A 225 -21.20 -4.31 -15.59
N VAL A 226 -21.07 -3.42 -14.63
CA VAL A 226 -21.64 -3.61 -13.26
C VAL A 226 -23.16 -3.86 -13.32
N GLN A 227 -23.85 -3.32 -14.33
CA GLN A 227 -25.27 -3.55 -14.52
C GLN A 227 -25.58 -4.96 -15.04
N GLU A 228 -24.81 -5.45 -15.99
CA GLU A 228 -24.93 -6.83 -16.49
C GLU A 228 -24.62 -7.84 -15.38
N PHE A 229 -23.57 -7.61 -14.59
CA PHE A 229 -23.22 -8.46 -13.45
C PHE A 229 -24.33 -8.56 -12.39
N LYS A 230 -25.04 -7.47 -12.11
CA LYS A 230 -26.16 -7.45 -11.15
C LYS A 230 -27.42 -8.16 -11.65
N THR A 231 -27.57 -8.33 -12.94
CA THR A 231 -28.73 -8.94 -13.58
C THR A 231 -28.52 -10.37 -14.04
N GLU A 232 -27.27 -10.84 -14.07
CA GLU A 232 -26.91 -12.20 -14.45
C GLU A 232 -27.25 -13.18 -13.34
N GLU A 233 -27.71 -14.36 -13.70
CA GLU A 233 -27.91 -15.43 -12.72
C GLU A 233 -26.57 -15.96 -12.20
N PRO A 234 -26.47 -16.35 -10.91
CA PRO A 234 -25.20 -16.83 -10.30
C PRO A 234 -24.55 -17.97 -11.07
N ILE A 235 -25.36 -18.86 -11.66
CA ILE A 235 -24.84 -19.98 -12.47
C ILE A 235 -24.16 -19.49 -13.76
N GLY A 236 -24.71 -18.47 -14.40
CA GLY A 236 -24.11 -17.87 -15.61
C GLY A 236 -22.76 -17.22 -15.33
N ILE A 237 -22.61 -16.61 -14.14
CA ILE A 237 -21.33 -16.05 -13.66
C ILE A 237 -20.32 -17.19 -13.42
N ALA A 238 -20.75 -18.29 -12.81
CA ALA A 238 -19.89 -19.45 -12.54
C ALA A 238 -19.44 -20.13 -13.85
N GLU A 239 -20.33 -20.29 -14.82
CA GLU A 239 -19.99 -20.84 -16.15
C GLU A 239 -18.92 -20.01 -16.87
N ARG A 240 -19.09 -18.70 -16.89
CA ARG A 240 -18.10 -17.78 -17.49
C ARG A 240 -16.77 -17.82 -16.77
N TYR A 241 -16.79 -17.84 -15.44
CA TYR A 241 -15.57 -17.95 -14.66
C TYR A 241 -14.82 -19.25 -14.97
N ALA A 242 -15.53 -20.36 -15.06
CA ALA A 242 -14.96 -21.65 -15.43
C ALA A 242 -14.37 -21.62 -16.85
N GLU A 243 -15.08 -21.01 -17.82
CA GLU A 243 -14.62 -20.83 -19.19
C GLU A 243 -13.33 -19.97 -19.21
N ASP A 244 -13.31 -18.85 -18.50
CA ASP A 244 -12.14 -17.95 -18.39
C ASP A 244 -10.93 -18.64 -17.76
N MET A 245 -11.18 -19.53 -16.81
CA MET A 245 -10.14 -20.31 -16.12
C MET A 245 -9.74 -21.57 -16.87
N GLY A 246 -10.46 -21.93 -17.95
CA GLY A 246 -10.26 -23.18 -18.70
C GLY A 246 -10.63 -24.42 -17.91
N ILE A 247 -11.58 -24.30 -16.98
CA ILE A 247 -12.15 -25.40 -16.18
C ILE A 247 -13.38 -25.92 -16.92
N GLU A 248 -13.50 -27.23 -17.08
CA GLU A 248 -14.69 -27.86 -17.62
C GLU A 248 -15.82 -27.78 -16.56
N PHE A 249 -16.85 -27.00 -16.85
CA PHE A 249 -18.01 -26.85 -15.98
C PHE A 249 -19.08 -27.87 -16.43
N ASP A 250 -18.85 -29.11 -16.03
CA ASP A 250 -19.68 -30.27 -16.42
C ASP A 250 -21.03 -30.32 -15.68
N SER A 251 -21.83 -31.38 -15.99
CA SER A 251 -23.15 -31.55 -15.39
C SER A 251 -23.10 -31.69 -13.88
N ASP A 252 -22.08 -32.37 -13.34
CA ASP A 252 -21.97 -32.70 -11.93
C ASP A 252 -21.61 -31.43 -11.12
N LEU A 253 -20.71 -30.59 -11.63
CA LEU A 253 -20.40 -29.28 -11.06
C LEU A 253 -21.59 -28.33 -11.10
N LYS A 254 -22.39 -28.35 -12.18
CA LYS A 254 -23.63 -27.55 -12.26
C LYS A 254 -24.66 -27.98 -11.23
N GLU A 255 -24.85 -29.28 -11.05
CA GLU A 255 -25.78 -29.82 -10.06
C GLU A 255 -25.35 -29.42 -8.64
N LEU A 256 -24.07 -29.61 -8.28
CA LEU A 256 -23.51 -29.25 -7.00
C LEU A 256 -23.63 -27.73 -6.72
N PHE A 257 -23.37 -26.90 -7.75
CA PHE A 257 -23.49 -25.45 -7.62
C PHE A 257 -24.96 -25.03 -7.35
N ASN A 258 -25.92 -25.65 -8.04
CA ASN A 258 -27.34 -25.36 -7.84
C ASN A 258 -27.85 -25.86 -6.47
N GLU A 259 -27.41 -27.01 -6.00
CA GLU A 259 -27.71 -27.50 -4.66
C GLU A 259 -27.20 -26.55 -3.58
N THR A 260 -25.97 -26.05 -3.74
CA THR A 260 -25.35 -25.09 -2.81
C THR A 260 -26.12 -23.75 -2.79
N LEU A 261 -26.52 -23.25 -3.97
CA LEU A 261 -27.33 -22.04 -4.07
C LEU A 261 -28.72 -22.20 -3.42
N ALA A 262 -29.33 -23.37 -3.56
CA ALA A 262 -30.61 -23.65 -2.94
C ALA A 262 -30.49 -23.67 -1.39
N ALA A 263 -29.44 -24.32 -0.87
CA ALA A 263 -29.17 -24.36 0.56
C ALA A 263 -28.95 -22.95 1.17
N LEU A 264 -28.20 -22.10 0.49
CA LEU A 264 -27.96 -20.70 0.93
C LEU A 264 -29.26 -19.88 0.97
N LYS A 265 -30.16 -20.04 -0.02
CA LYS A 265 -31.45 -19.35 -0.07
C LYS A 265 -32.41 -19.81 1.03
N ASP A 266 -32.28 -21.03 1.49
CA ASP A 266 -33.07 -21.57 2.60
C ASP A 266 -32.56 -21.06 3.95
N GLU A 267 -31.23 -20.88 4.13
CA GLU A 267 -30.64 -20.28 5.32
C GLU A 267 -31.00 -18.77 5.48
N GLU A 268 -31.10 -18.02 4.38
CA GLU A 268 -31.50 -16.60 4.42
C GLU A 268 -32.99 -16.39 4.76
N ARG A 269 -33.81 -17.46 4.72
CA ARG A 269 -35.24 -17.41 5.02
C ARG A 269 -35.58 -17.81 6.46
N MET A 270 -34.60 -18.28 7.22
CA MET A 270 -34.78 -18.62 8.65
C MET A 270 -34.30 -17.47 9.56
#